data_f0c6147632b24ab167e950f7b20083df
#
_entry.id   f0c6147632b24ab167e950f7b20083df
#
_cell.length_a   1.000
_cell.length_b   1.000
_cell.length_c   1.000
_cell.angle_alpha   90.00
_cell.angle_beta   90.00
_cell.angle_gamma   90.00
#
_symmetry.space_group_name_H-M   'P 1'
#
loop_
_entity.id
_entity.type
_entity.pdbx_description
1 polymer ?
#
loop_
_entity_poly.entity_id
_entity_poly.type
_entity_poly.pdbx_seq_one_letter_code
_entity_poly.pdbx_strand_id
1 'polypeptide(L)'
;MSFTNVSHSIPYALVGLVVVAIASIKWLRVAQREHYVPGYVVRFASRWYFSRESTANTSIAVVLAFAFIAAISRPHSPEVAIPALALGVVAAVFSPVGLGYKGRSSKLAWTRRAKVLYASTLAITAVLSVLAYLANLSAGLATVFVIFSPLLMDLASYVTRPFERRALDPFVKSAAAKLDQVNPVRVGITGSYGKTSTKNYIAQLASESLTELASPASFNNRGGLARAVNENLLPGTQVFIAEMGTYQKGEIASLVEWVKPNIVAITAIGPVHLERFGSEDAILEAKREIATDASTVVLNVDDKRLAGLADELEREGRHVVRASGTDTAREVSVVKDDAGNAAVYHHQRYLGSTSTPVALSNLAVAVAITLELGVPEEVIGKGLGGLKAASSRLNVVTTEAGVTVIDDTYNSNPAGARLALAQLEAHASQGGRRVVVTPGMVELGSQQYDENRALGVAIGVAATHICIVGLTNRRALLAGAKEGGGRLITLLEFRTRERAVEWVRQNLGSGDAVLYENDLPDHFA
;
A
#
# COMPACT_ATOMS: atom_id res chain seq x y z
N MET A 1 19.97 -44.12 27.95
CA MET A 1 18.71 -43.46 27.46
C MET A 1 17.62 -44.51 27.57
N SER A 2 16.64 -44.34 28.44
CA SER A 2 15.54 -45.30 28.55
C SER A 2 14.59 -45.16 27.38
N PHE A 3 14.23 -46.26 26.74
CA PHE A 3 13.29 -46.31 25.58
C PHE A 3 11.92 -45.69 25.89
N THR A 4 11.57 -45.53 27.16
CA THR A 4 10.31 -44.93 27.63
C THR A 4 10.21 -43.42 27.39
N ASN A 5 11.33 -42.66 27.41
CA ASN A 5 11.31 -41.21 27.16
C ASN A 5 11.19 -40.86 25.66
N VAL A 6 11.55 -41.77 24.75
CA VAL A 6 11.52 -41.58 23.30
C VAL A 6 10.10 -41.64 22.76
N SER A 7 9.27 -42.54 23.29
CA SER A 7 7.89 -42.72 22.82
C SER A 7 6.96 -41.56 23.16
N HIS A 8 7.23 -40.77 24.18
CA HIS A 8 6.40 -39.64 24.61
C HIS A 8 6.72 -38.33 23.88
N SER A 9 7.89 -38.19 23.24
CA SER A 9 8.30 -36.94 22.60
C SER A 9 7.83 -36.80 21.15
N ILE A 10 7.57 -37.87 20.42
CA ILE A 10 7.05 -37.85 19.04
C ILE A 10 5.66 -37.21 18.96
N PRO A 11 4.69 -37.51 19.83
CA PRO A 11 3.37 -36.88 19.80
C PRO A 11 3.42 -35.36 19.91
N TYR A 12 4.29 -34.79 20.74
CA TYR A 12 4.40 -33.34 20.91
C TYR A 12 4.94 -32.66 19.66
N ALA A 13 5.93 -33.22 19.00
CA ALA A 13 6.48 -32.70 17.76
C ALA A 13 5.43 -32.72 16.63
N LEU A 14 4.64 -33.79 16.52
CA LEU A 14 3.57 -33.91 15.54
C LEU A 14 2.45 -32.90 15.81
N VAL A 15 2.00 -32.76 17.06
CA VAL A 15 0.99 -31.77 17.44
C VAL A 15 1.50 -30.37 17.13
N GLY A 16 2.73 -30.03 17.49
CA GLY A 16 3.34 -28.74 17.16
C GLY A 16 3.35 -28.45 15.66
N LEU A 17 3.76 -29.43 14.85
CA LEU A 17 3.78 -29.30 13.37
C LEU A 17 2.38 -29.07 12.79
N VAL A 18 1.39 -29.85 13.22
CA VAL A 18 -0.01 -29.72 12.75
C VAL A 18 -0.57 -28.34 13.12
N VAL A 19 -0.33 -27.89 14.34
CA VAL A 19 -0.83 -26.58 14.79
C VAL A 19 -0.13 -25.42 14.06
N VAL A 20 1.18 -25.51 13.85
CA VAL A 20 1.90 -24.54 13.01
C VAL A 20 1.36 -24.53 11.59
N ALA A 21 1.05 -25.70 11.01
CA ALA A 21 0.44 -25.79 9.69
C ALA A 21 -0.90 -25.02 9.63
N ILE A 22 -1.78 -25.24 10.60
CA ILE A 22 -3.06 -24.53 10.68
C ILE A 22 -2.86 -23.03 10.91
N ALA A 23 -2.10 -22.64 11.94
CA ALA A 23 -1.87 -21.24 12.29
C ALA A 23 -1.18 -20.45 11.17
N SER A 24 -0.27 -21.09 10.42
CA SER A 24 0.46 -20.47 9.32
C SER A 24 -0.43 -20.03 8.17
N ILE A 25 -1.63 -20.56 7.99
CA ILE A 25 -2.56 -20.15 6.91
C ILE A 25 -2.94 -18.67 7.07
N LYS A 26 -3.28 -18.22 8.27
CA LYS A 26 -3.62 -16.81 8.51
C LYS A 26 -2.40 -15.88 8.36
N TRP A 27 -1.23 -16.34 8.80
CA TRP A 27 0.01 -15.59 8.66
C TRP A 27 0.51 -15.55 7.22
N LEU A 28 0.29 -16.61 6.43
CA LEU A 28 0.54 -16.62 4.98
C LEU A 28 -0.30 -15.57 4.25
N ARG A 29 -1.56 -15.37 4.69
CA ARG A 29 -2.43 -14.33 4.17
C ARG A 29 -1.86 -12.92 4.46
N VAL A 30 -1.37 -12.70 5.69
CA VAL A 30 -0.66 -11.46 6.05
C VAL A 30 0.60 -11.30 5.19
N ALA A 31 1.45 -12.32 5.12
CA ALA A 31 2.67 -12.30 4.29
C ALA A 31 2.38 -11.97 2.83
N GLN A 32 1.32 -12.54 2.25
CA GLN A 32 0.92 -12.27 0.88
C GLN A 32 0.51 -10.81 0.66
N ARG A 33 -0.21 -10.22 1.60
CA ARG A 33 -0.62 -8.80 1.54
C ARG A 33 0.53 -7.85 1.75
N GLU A 34 1.49 -8.23 2.58
CA GLU A 34 2.72 -7.49 2.84
C GLU A 34 3.83 -7.81 1.82
N HIS A 35 3.45 -8.30 0.64
CA HIS A 35 4.35 -8.59 -0.48
C HIS A 35 5.48 -9.57 -0.15
N TYR A 36 5.28 -10.42 0.87
CA TYR A 36 6.24 -11.42 1.36
C TYR A 36 7.57 -10.78 1.82
N VAL A 37 7.50 -9.57 2.37
CA VAL A 37 8.68 -8.90 2.93
C VAL A 37 9.02 -9.53 4.28
N PRO A 38 10.24 -10.06 4.49
CA PRO A 38 10.62 -10.66 5.77
C PRO A 38 10.53 -9.66 6.92
N GLY A 39 10.11 -10.14 8.10
CA GLY A 39 9.92 -9.34 9.32
C GLY A 39 8.53 -8.72 9.47
N TYR A 40 7.72 -8.69 8.40
CA TYR A 40 6.40 -8.06 8.44
C TYR A 40 5.34 -8.90 9.13
N VAL A 41 5.42 -10.23 9.05
CA VAL A 41 4.47 -11.12 9.74
C VAL A 41 4.60 -10.97 11.24
N VAL A 42 5.83 -10.94 11.77
CA VAL A 42 6.10 -10.68 13.20
C VAL A 42 5.63 -9.29 13.61
N ARG A 43 5.86 -8.29 12.78
CA ARG A 43 5.43 -6.91 13.04
C ARG A 43 3.91 -6.81 13.15
N PHE A 44 3.16 -7.44 12.24
CA PHE A 44 1.70 -7.49 12.32
C PHE A 44 1.23 -8.30 13.53
N ALA A 45 1.88 -9.42 13.85
CA ALA A 45 1.59 -10.17 15.06
C ALA A 45 1.76 -9.29 16.31
N SER A 46 2.85 -8.53 16.39
CA SER A 46 3.09 -7.59 17.49
C SER A 46 1.99 -6.52 17.59
N ARG A 47 1.54 -5.96 16.47
CA ARG A 47 0.44 -4.99 16.46
C ARG A 47 -0.85 -5.60 17.00
N TRP A 48 -1.20 -6.80 16.59
CA TRP A 48 -2.41 -7.46 17.05
C TRP A 48 -2.35 -7.78 18.55
N TYR A 49 -1.24 -8.31 19.04
CA TYR A 49 -1.11 -8.74 20.43
C TYR A 49 -0.87 -7.59 21.40
N PHE A 50 -0.19 -6.52 20.99
CA PHE A 50 0.14 -5.38 21.84
C PHE A 50 -0.64 -4.10 21.51
N SER A 51 -1.75 -4.22 20.79
CA SER A 51 -2.65 -3.10 20.52
C SER A 51 -3.31 -2.63 21.81
N ARG A 52 -3.20 -1.33 22.10
CA ARG A 52 -3.91 -0.69 23.22
C ARG A 52 -5.44 -0.69 23.04
N GLU A 53 -5.92 -1.00 21.84
CA GLU A 53 -7.34 -1.00 21.49
C GLU A 53 -7.99 -2.38 21.71
N SER A 54 -7.22 -3.44 21.94
CA SER A 54 -7.71 -4.81 22.11
C SER A 54 -7.20 -5.44 23.42
N THR A 55 -7.95 -5.26 24.50
CA THR A 55 -7.64 -5.88 25.80
C THR A 55 -7.60 -7.41 25.69
N ALA A 56 -8.47 -8.01 24.87
CA ALA A 56 -8.50 -9.46 24.65
C ALA A 56 -7.19 -9.99 24.07
N ASN A 57 -6.65 -9.37 23.03
CA ASN A 57 -5.40 -9.79 22.41
C ASN A 57 -4.20 -9.56 23.34
N THR A 58 -4.19 -8.46 24.10
CA THR A 58 -3.15 -8.19 25.09
C THR A 58 -3.19 -9.23 26.22
N SER A 59 -4.37 -9.62 26.72
CA SER A 59 -4.50 -10.69 27.72
C SER A 59 -4.01 -12.03 27.19
N ILE A 60 -4.31 -12.36 25.92
CA ILE A 60 -3.80 -13.58 25.26
C ILE A 60 -2.27 -13.51 25.15
N ALA A 61 -1.68 -12.37 24.83
CA ALA A 61 -0.23 -12.21 24.78
C ALA A 61 0.43 -12.50 26.13
N VAL A 62 -0.18 -12.07 27.23
CA VAL A 62 0.27 -12.38 28.60
C VAL A 62 0.21 -13.89 28.86
N VAL A 63 -0.91 -14.55 28.51
CA VAL A 63 -1.04 -16.01 28.66
C VAL A 63 0.01 -16.74 27.82
N LEU A 64 0.27 -16.31 26.59
CA LEU A 64 1.32 -16.88 25.74
C LEU A 64 2.72 -16.69 26.33
N ALA A 65 2.99 -15.54 26.97
CA ALA A 65 4.25 -15.30 27.65
C ALA A 65 4.45 -16.25 28.84
N PHE A 66 3.41 -16.51 29.63
CA PHE A 66 3.47 -17.52 30.70
C PHE A 66 3.66 -18.93 30.15
N ALA A 67 2.93 -19.32 29.09
CA ALA A 67 3.12 -20.62 28.45
C ALA A 67 4.53 -20.79 27.89
N PHE A 68 5.11 -19.74 27.31
CA PHE A 68 6.50 -19.72 26.84
C PHE A 68 7.49 -19.91 27.98
N ILE A 69 7.37 -19.11 29.04
CA ILE A 69 8.26 -19.23 30.24
C ILE A 69 8.17 -20.63 30.84
N ALA A 70 6.96 -21.18 30.99
CA ALA A 70 6.75 -22.53 31.49
C ALA A 70 7.45 -23.58 30.61
N ALA A 71 7.28 -23.48 29.30
CA ALA A 71 7.84 -24.39 28.31
C ALA A 71 9.39 -24.42 28.32
N ILE A 72 10.05 -23.26 28.49
CA ILE A 72 11.51 -23.16 28.49
C ILE A 72 12.11 -23.47 29.86
N SER A 73 11.39 -23.18 30.96
CA SER A 73 11.89 -23.43 32.34
C SER A 73 11.91 -24.90 32.71
N ARG A 74 10.96 -25.69 32.19
CA ARG A 74 10.82 -27.13 32.47
C ARG A 74 10.48 -27.92 31.20
N PRO A 75 11.37 -27.94 30.21
CA PRO A 75 11.06 -28.51 28.88
C PRO A 75 10.87 -30.04 28.91
N HIS A 76 11.33 -30.72 29.96
CA HIS A 76 11.23 -32.17 30.12
C HIS A 76 10.08 -32.62 31.04
N SER A 77 9.37 -31.66 31.70
CA SER A 77 8.29 -31.99 32.64
C SER A 77 6.94 -32.06 31.90
N PRO A 78 6.31 -33.24 31.70
CA PRO A 78 5.02 -33.35 31.07
C PRO A 78 3.92 -32.55 31.76
N GLU A 79 3.97 -32.45 33.09
CA GLU A 79 3.01 -31.72 33.92
C GLU A 79 2.98 -30.23 33.62
N VAL A 80 4.09 -29.65 33.14
CA VAL A 80 4.21 -28.26 32.76
C VAL A 80 4.09 -28.10 31.24
N ALA A 81 4.73 -28.97 30.47
CA ALA A 81 4.77 -28.85 29.01
C ALA A 81 3.41 -29.12 28.35
N ILE A 82 2.59 -30.06 28.86
CA ILE A 82 1.26 -30.34 28.29
C ILE A 82 0.30 -29.15 28.43
N PRO A 83 0.10 -28.58 29.64
CA PRO A 83 -0.74 -27.37 29.76
C PRO A 83 -0.22 -26.19 28.96
N ALA A 84 1.11 -25.96 28.93
CA ALA A 84 1.71 -24.90 28.15
C ALA A 84 1.45 -25.08 26.63
N LEU A 85 1.61 -26.30 26.12
CA LEU A 85 1.31 -26.63 24.72
C LEU A 85 -0.19 -26.46 24.43
N ALA A 86 -1.08 -26.93 25.30
CA ALA A 86 -2.52 -26.77 25.12
C ALA A 86 -2.93 -25.29 25.06
N LEU A 87 -2.40 -24.45 25.94
CA LEU A 87 -2.61 -23.00 25.89
C LEU A 87 -2.05 -22.38 24.60
N GLY A 88 -0.83 -22.79 24.20
CA GLY A 88 -0.23 -22.36 22.94
C GLY A 88 -1.07 -22.74 21.73
N VAL A 89 -1.59 -23.98 21.67
CA VAL A 89 -2.47 -24.47 20.60
C VAL A 89 -3.76 -23.65 20.51
N VAL A 90 -4.46 -23.49 21.61
CA VAL A 90 -5.72 -22.70 21.64
C VAL A 90 -5.44 -21.27 21.20
N ALA A 91 -4.41 -20.66 21.76
CA ALA A 91 -4.06 -19.29 21.38
C ALA A 91 -3.63 -19.18 19.90
N ALA A 92 -2.76 -20.06 19.39
CA ALA A 92 -2.29 -19.98 18.01
C ALA A 92 -3.43 -20.19 16.98
N VAL A 93 -4.41 -21.03 17.31
CA VAL A 93 -5.55 -21.29 16.42
C VAL A 93 -6.57 -20.14 16.46
N PHE A 94 -6.92 -19.65 17.65
CA PHE A 94 -8.02 -18.69 17.82
C PHE A 94 -7.57 -17.23 17.93
N SER A 95 -6.28 -16.96 18.11
CA SER A 95 -5.79 -15.58 18.20
C SER A 95 -4.87 -15.21 17.02
N PRO A 96 -4.62 -13.93 16.75
CA PRO A 96 -5.31 -12.79 17.39
C PRO A 96 -6.79 -12.75 17.04
N VAL A 97 -7.61 -12.36 18.03
CA VAL A 97 -9.05 -12.21 17.86
C VAL A 97 -9.33 -11.10 16.84
N GLY A 98 -10.03 -11.45 15.77
CA GLY A 98 -10.30 -10.55 14.64
C GLY A 98 -9.55 -10.93 13.35
N LEU A 99 -8.41 -11.60 13.45
CA LEU A 99 -7.67 -12.07 12.27
C LEU A 99 -8.18 -13.45 11.82
N GLY A 100 -9.07 -13.47 10.84
CA GLY A 100 -9.65 -14.71 10.31
C GLY A 100 -8.77 -15.46 9.31
N TYR A 101 -9.02 -16.77 9.14
CA TYR A 101 -8.31 -17.63 8.18
C TYR A 101 -8.70 -17.35 6.73
N LYS A 102 -9.98 -17.10 6.45
CA LYS A 102 -10.49 -16.92 5.07
C LYS A 102 -10.25 -15.52 4.53
N GLY A 103 -10.16 -14.52 5.41
CA GLY A 103 -10.15 -13.11 5.03
C GLY A 103 -11.46 -12.65 4.38
N ARG A 104 -11.82 -11.39 4.57
CA ARG A 104 -13.00 -10.75 3.96
C ARG A 104 -12.59 -9.97 2.72
N SER A 105 -11.80 -8.94 2.89
CA SER A 105 -11.28 -8.11 1.80
C SER A 105 -9.96 -8.64 1.22
N SER A 106 -9.20 -9.43 1.98
CA SER A 106 -7.90 -9.97 1.58
C SER A 106 -7.86 -11.50 1.64
N LYS A 107 -8.62 -12.15 0.73
CA LYS A 107 -8.61 -13.62 0.61
C LYS A 107 -7.23 -14.14 0.24
N LEU A 108 -6.82 -15.27 0.84
CA LEU A 108 -5.58 -15.95 0.47
C LEU A 108 -5.70 -16.52 -0.94
N ALA A 109 -4.79 -16.12 -1.83
CA ALA A 109 -4.61 -16.73 -3.13
C ALA A 109 -3.45 -17.73 -3.08
N TRP A 110 -3.71 -19.01 -3.41
CA TRP A 110 -2.70 -20.07 -3.43
C TRP A 110 -1.81 -19.99 -4.67
N THR A 111 -1.09 -18.87 -4.81
CA THR A 111 -0.09 -18.70 -5.85
C THR A 111 1.09 -19.65 -5.65
N ARG A 112 1.92 -19.86 -6.69
CA ARG A 112 3.17 -20.64 -6.57
C ARG A 112 4.03 -20.13 -5.40
N ARG A 113 4.16 -18.82 -5.27
CA ARG A 113 4.93 -18.17 -4.19
C ARG A 113 4.35 -18.48 -2.80
N ALA A 114 3.02 -18.37 -2.65
CA ALA A 114 2.35 -18.71 -1.40
C ALA A 114 2.57 -20.18 -1.02
N LYS A 115 2.45 -21.11 -1.99
CA LYS A 115 2.69 -22.55 -1.76
C LYS A 115 4.12 -22.83 -1.34
N VAL A 116 5.10 -22.22 -2.01
CA VAL A 116 6.53 -22.37 -1.67
C VAL A 116 6.80 -21.86 -0.27
N LEU A 117 6.33 -20.65 0.07
CA LEU A 117 6.51 -20.09 1.41
C LEU A 117 5.89 -20.98 2.49
N TYR A 118 4.65 -21.43 2.28
CA TYR A 118 3.95 -22.32 3.20
C TYR A 118 4.73 -23.63 3.41
N ALA A 119 5.11 -24.31 2.32
CA ALA A 119 5.90 -25.53 2.37
C ALA A 119 7.25 -25.33 3.06
N SER A 120 7.93 -24.22 2.80
CA SER A 120 9.21 -23.88 3.45
C SER A 120 9.03 -23.63 4.96
N THR A 121 7.94 -22.99 5.38
CA THR A 121 7.61 -22.81 6.80
C THR A 121 7.44 -24.16 7.49
N LEU A 122 6.71 -25.08 6.88
CA LEU A 122 6.51 -26.43 7.41
C LEU A 122 7.81 -27.25 7.42
N ALA A 123 8.62 -27.15 6.38
CA ALA A 123 9.92 -27.83 6.31
C ALA A 123 10.88 -27.35 7.41
N ILE A 124 10.98 -26.03 7.61
CA ILE A 124 11.77 -25.45 8.70
C ILE A 124 11.26 -25.94 10.06
N THR A 125 9.93 -25.92 10.26
CA THR A 125 9.33 -26.40 11.51
C THR A 125 9.64 -27.89 11.74
N ALA A 126 9.55 -28.72 10.69
CA ALA A 126 9.86 -30.14 10.78
C ALA A 126 11.33 -30.39 11.13
N VAL A 127 12.26 -29.70 10.48
CA VAL A 127 13.70 -29.79 10.79
C VAL A 127 13.97 -29.39 12.24
N LEU A 128 13.42 -28.27 12.68
CA LEU A 128 13.55 -27.80 14.06
C LEU A 128 12.92 -28.79 15.07
N SER A 129 11.81 -29.44 14.73
CA SER A 129 11.16 -30.45 15.55
C SER A 129 12.01 -31.73 15.65
N VAL A 130 12.69 -32.13 14.58
CA VAL A 130 13.64 -33.26 14.62
C VAL A 130 14.84 -32.92 15.52
N LEU A 131 15.40 -31.72 15.38
CA LEU A 131 16.51 -31.28 16.24
C LEU A 131 16.09 -31.21 17.71
N ALA A 132 14.88 -30.70 17.99
CA ALA A 132 14.30 -30.70 19.33
C ALA A 132 14.12 -32.10 19.90
N TYR A 133 13.70 -33.05 19.06
CA TYR A 133 13.58 -34.45 19.44
C TYR A 133 14.94 -35.06 19.79
N LEU A 134 15.95 -34.88 18.96
CA LEU A 134 17.30 -35.35 19.19
C LEU A 134 17.94 -34.76 20.47
N ALA A 135 17.61 -33.50 20.79
CA ALA A 135 18.02 -32.82 22.00
C ALA A 135 17.16 -33.16 23.22
N ASN A 136 16.14 -34.03 23.08
CA ASN A 136 15.15 -34.37 24.11
C ASN A 136 14.35 -33.17 24.67
N LEU A 137 14.11 -32.16 23.84
CA LEU A 137 13.42 -30.89 24.16
C LEU A 137 12.06 -30.75 23.47
N SER A 138 11.54 -31.82 22.89
CA SER A 138 10.36 -31.74 21.94
C SER A 138 9.10 -31.21 22.60
N ALA A 139 8.82 -31.50 23.86
CA ALA A 139 7.61 -31.02 24.53
C ALA A 139 7.63 -29.49 24.71
N GLY A 140 8.73 -28.92 25.21
CA GLY A 140 8.87 -27.48 25.39
C GLY A 140 8.99 -26.73 24.07
N LEU A 141 9.80 -27.21 23.12
CA LEU A 141 10.01 -26.56 21.85
C LEU A 141 8.79 -26.62 20.92
N ALA A 142 7.93 -27.65 21.03
CA ALA A 142 6.66 -27.66 20.32
C ALA A 142 5.77 -26.45 20.69
N THR A 143 5.70 -26.10 21.98
CA THR A 143 5.01 -24.90 22.45
C THR A 143 5.63 -23.63 21.86
N VAL A 144 6.97 -23.53 21.86
CA VAL A 144 7.70 -22.38 21.28
C VAL A 144 7.39 -22.23 19.80
N PHE A 145 7.42 -23.30 19.00
CA PHE A 145 7.12 -23.24 17.56
C PHE A 145 5.69 -22.80 17.28
N VAL A 146 4.74 -23.26 18.10
CA VAL A 146 3.33 -22.87 17.98
C VAL A 146 3.16 -21.36 18.27
N ILE A 147 3.74 -20.86 19.35
CA ILE A 147 3.65 -19.45 19.75
C ILE A 147 4.34 -18.56 18.70
N PHE A 148 5.52 -18.95 18.25
CA PHE A 148 6.32 -18.19 17.31
C PHE A 148 6.10 -18.57 15.84
N SER A 149 4.92 -19.14 15.49
CA SER A 149 4.57 -19.42 14.09
C SER A 149 4.68 -18.20 13.15
N PRO A 150 4.43 -16.93 13.57
CA PRO A 150 4.73 -15.75 12.73
C PRO A 150 6.23 -15.61 12.41
N LEU A 151 7.10 -15.87 13.38
CA LEU A 151 8.55 -15.80 13.20
C LEU A 151 9.05 -16.90 12.24
N LEU A 152 8.50 -18.10 12.34
CA LEU A 152 8.83 -19.20 11.42
C LEU A 152 8.45 -18.84 9.97
N MET A 153 7.32 -18.15 9.78
CA MET A 153 6.91 -17.64 8.47
C MET A 153 7.87 -16.57 7.93
N ASP A 154 8.31 -15.63 8.76
CA ASP A 154 9.28 -14.62 8.37
C ASP A 154 10.66 -15.23 8.07
N LEU A 155 11.09 -16.21 8.84
CA LEU A 155 12.32 -16.96 8.58
C LEU A 155 12.26 -17.69 7.23
N ALA A 156 11.13 -18.34 6.94
CA ALA A 156 10.89 -18.97 5.64
C ALA A 156 10.91 -17.94 4.51
N SER A 157 10.30 -16.76 4.70
CA SER A 157 10.34 -15.65 3.74
C SER A 157 11.77 -15.19 3.46
N TYR A 158 12.60 -15.10 4.49
CA TYR A 158 14.00 -14.72 4.36
C TYR A 158 14.81 -15.75 3.55
N VAL A 159 14.62 -17.04 3.87
CA VAL A 159 15.31 -18.16 3.19
C VAL A 159 14.87 -18.29 1.73
N THR A 160 13.59 -18.11 1.42
CA THR A 160 13.06 -18.31 0.05
C THR A 160 13.33 -17.12 -0.87
N ARG A 161 13.54 -15.91 -0.35
CA ARG A 161 13.70 -14.67 -1.12
C ARG A 161 14.77 -14.74 -2.22
N PRO A 162 16.01 -15.23 -1.99
CA PRO A 162 17.01 -15.30 -3.06
C PRO A 162 16.62 -16.27 -4.20
N PHE A 163 15.94 -17.37 -3.86
CA PHE A 163 15.46 -18.34 -4.86
C PHE A 163 14.33 -17.77 -5.71
N GLU A 164 13.41 -17.03 -5.09
CA GLU A 164 12.31 -16.36 -5.78
C GLU A 164 12.83 -15.28 -6.75
N ARG A 165 13.85 -14.50 -6.35
CA ARG A 165 14.48 -13.52 -7.23
C ARG A 165 15.11 -14.19 -8.44
N ARG A 166 15.88 -15.26 -8.24
CA ARG A 166 16.48 -16.04 -9.34
C ARG A 166 15.44 -16.67 -10.26
N ALA A 167 14.31 -17.13 -9.72
CA ALA A 167 13.22 -17.71 -10.50
C ALA A 167 12.54 -16.70 -11.43
N LEU A 168 12.56 -15.39 -11.09
CA LEU A 168 12.04 -14.32 -11.93
C LEU A 168 13.03 -13.84 -12.99
N ASP A 169 14.33 -14.09 -12.82
CA ASP A 169 15.38 -13.56 -13.71
C ASP A 169 15.18 -13.90 -15.20
N PRO A 170 14.84 -15.15 -15.59
CA PRO A 170 14.61 -15.46 -17.01
C PRO A 170 13.45 -14.65 -17.60
N PHE A 171 12.40 -14.44 -16.82
CA PHE A 171 11.21 -13.70 -17.22
C PHE A 171 11.49 -12.21 -17.38
N VAL A 172 12.30 -11.63 -16.47
CA VAL A 172 12.76 -10.24 -16.55
C VAL A 172 13.73 -10.05 -17.71
N LYS A 173 14.65 -11.00 -17.95
CA LYS A 173 15.56 -10.96 -19.11
C LYS A 173 14.80 -11.00 -20.43
N SER A 174 13.75 -11.81 -20.54
CA SER A 174 12.85 -11.83 -21.70
C SER A 174 12.19 -10.47 -21.93
N ALA A 175 11.69 -9.83 -20.87
CA ALA A 175 11.08 -8.51 -20.96
C ALA A 175 12.10 -7.43 -21.36
N ALA A 176 13.31 -7.45 -20.81
CA ALA A 176 14.38 -6.53 -21.18
C ALA A 176 14.75 -6.67 -22.66
N ALA A 177 14.95 -7.90 -23.14
CA ALA A 177 15.24 -8.18 -24.56
C ALA A 177 14.12 -7.66 -25.48
N LYS A 178 12.86 -7.85 -25.08
CA LYS A 178 11.70 -7.35 -25.84
C LYS A 178 11.65 -5.82 -25.88
N LEU A 179 11.96 -5.13 -24.75
CA LEU A 179 12.12 -3.68 -24.72
C LEU A 179 13.24 -3.19 -25.64
N ASP A 180 14.37 -3.89 -25.65
CA ASP A 180 15.50 -3.51 -26.50
C ASP A 180 15.19 -3.79 -28.00
N GLN A 181 14.42 -4.82 -28.31
CA GLN A 181 13.98 -5.14 -29.68
C GLN A 181 12.96 -4.12 -30.23
N VAL A 182 11.93 -3.76 -29.43
CA VAL A 182 10.89 -2.79 -29.83
C VAL A 182 11.41 -1.36 -29.75
N ASN A 183 12.33 -1.11 -28.81
CA ASN A 183 13.01 0.15 -28.57
C ASN A 183 12.09 1.38 -28.42
N PRO A 184 11.02 1.32 -27.58
CA PRO A 184 10.19 2.49 -27.31
C PRO A 184 10.95 3.51 -26.47
N VAL A 185 10.54 4.78 -26.50
CA VAL A 185 10.91 5.75 -25.44
C VAL A 185 10.34 5.23 -24.11
N ARG A 186 11.19 5.12 -23.09
CA ARG A 186 10.83 4.51 -21.81
C ARG A 186 10.69 5.59 -20.76
N VAL A 187 9.49 5.69 -20.20
CA VAL A 187 9.14 6.63 -19.14
C VAL A 187 9.05 5.90 -17.81
N GLY A 188 9.79 6.33 -16.80
CA GLY A 188 9.73 5.80 -15.44
C GLY A 188 9.06 6.78 -14.48
N ILE A 189 8.06 6.36 -13.73
CA ILE A 189 7.33 7.22 -12.79
C ILE A 189 7.37 6.62 -11.39
N THR A 190 7.90 7.36 -10.42
CA THR A 190 7.84 7.02 -9.00
C THR A 190 7.28 8.17 -8.16
N GLY A 191 7.11 7.94 -6.89
CA GLY A 191 6.61 8.92 -5.91
C GLY A 191 5.88 8.22 -4.77
N SER A 192 5.70 8.91 -3.67
CA SER A 192 4.85 8.45 -2.56
C SER A 192 3.39 8.41 -3.00
N TYR A 193 2.94 9.44 -3.70
CA TYR A 193 1.57 9.61 -4.22
C TYR A 193 1.62 9.94 -5.72
N GLY A 194 0.48 9.87 -6.39
CA GLY A 194 0.30 10.40 -7.73
C GLY A 194 0.77 9.54 -8.89
N LYS A 195 1.61 8.52 -8.69
CA LYS A 195 2.17 7.67 -9.75
C LYS A 195 1.15 7.20 -10.78
N THR A 196 0.10 6.52 -10.32
CA THR A 196 -0.94 5.94 -11.19
C THR A 196 -1.76 7.01 -11.92
N SER A 197 -2.08 8.12 -11.23
CA SER A 197 -2.78 9.24 -11.86
C SER A 197 -1.93 9.89 -12.94
N THR A 198 -0.66 10.22 -12.63
CA THR A 198 0.28 10.79 -13.59
C THR A 198 0.48 9.87 -14.80
N LYS A 199 0.71 8.56 -14.59
CA LYS A 199 0.78 7.56 -15.66
C LYS A 199 -0.43 7.59 -16.57
N ASN A 200 -1.63 7.61 -16.00
CA ASN A 200 -2.87 7.62 -16.77
C ASN A 200 -3.09 8.93 -17.53
N TYR A 201 -2.67 10.07 -16.96
CA TYR A 201 -2.75 11.35 -17.66
C TYR A 201 -1.78 11.41 -18.85
N ILE A 202 -0.55 10.93 -18.68
CA ILE A 202 0.41 10.83 -19.80
C ILE A 202 -0.16 9.94 -20.91
N ALA A 203 -0.68 8.76 -20.58
CA ALA A 203 -1.27 7.86 -21.56
C ALA A 203 -2.39 8.54 -22.33
N GLN A 204 -3.32 9.23 -21.65
CA GLN A 204 -4.42 9.94 -22.30
C GLN A 204 -3.93 11.10 -23.18
N LEU A 205 -3.00 11.92 -22.69
CA LEU A 205 -2.51 13.10 -23.45
C LEU A 205 -1.60 12.70 -24.62
N ALA A 206 -0.92 11.55 -24.55
CA ALA A 206 -0.04 11.08 -25.62
C ALA A 206 -0.79 10.26 -26.69
N SER A 207 -1.94 9.65 -26.37
CA SER A 207 -2.61 8.64 -27.21
C SER A 207 -3.06 9.14 -28.60
N GLU A 208 -3.28 10.45 -28.79
CA GLU A 208 -3.63 11.02 -30.11
C GLU A 208 -2.42 11.15 -31.04
N SER A 209 -1.20 11.19 -30.49
CA SER A 209 0.04 11.40 -31.26
C SER A 209 0.96 10.18 -31.27
N LEU A 210 0.92 9.34 -30.25
CA LEU A 210 1.87 8.25 -30.03
C LEU A 210 1.16 6.95 -29.68
N THR A 211 1.71 5.83 -30.19
CA THR A 211 1.29 4.49 -29.77
C THR A 211 1.99 4.17 -28.44
N GLU A 212 1.24 4.19 -27.34
CA GLU A 212 1.74 4.02 -26.00
C GLU A 212 1.33 2.69 -25.36
N LEU A 213 2.17 2.21 -24.44
CA LEU A 213 1.84 1.15 -23.52
C LEU A 213 2.11 1.63 -22.09
N ALA A 214 1.06 1.90 -21.32
CA ALA A 214 1.17 2.14 -19.89
C ALA A 214 1.12 0.82 -19.12
N SER A 215 1.94 0.68 -18.06
CA SER A 215 1.89 -0.51 -17.21
C SER A 215 0.49 -0.70 -16.62
N PRO A 216 -0.16 -1.90 -16.78
CA PRO A 216 -1.54 -2.13 -16.38
C PRO A 216 -1.74 -2.01 -14.86
N ALA A 217 -2.90 -1.50 -14.44
CA ALA A 217 -3.28 -1.37 -13.03
C ALA A 217 -2.13 -0.81 -12.15
N SER A 218 -1.75 -1.52 -11.09
CA SER A 218 -0.62 -1.21 -10.21
C SER A 218 0.58 -2.14 -10.44
N PHE A 219 0.84 -2.56 -11.68
CA PHE A 219 2.04 -3.33 -12.05
C PHE A 219 3.27 -2.41 -11.96
N ASN A 220 3.83 -2.28 -10.75
CA ASN A 220 4.88 -1.33 -10.41
C ASN A 220 6.11 -1.97 -9.75
N ASN A 221 6.17 -3.29 -9.73
CA ASN A 221 7.29 -4.08 -9.22
C ASN A 221 7.91 -4.94 -10.33
N ARG A 222 9.05 -5.59 -10.03
CA ARG A 222 9.85 -6.34 -10.99
C ARG A 222 9.04 -7.38 -11.79
N GLY A 223 8.21 -8.18 -11.11
CA GLY A 223 7.40 -9.21 -11.77
C GLY A 223 6.23 -8.60 -12.56
N GLY A 224 5.57 -7.58 -12.02
CA GLY A 224 4.45 -6.90 -12.66
C GLY A 224 4.86 -6.18 -13.94
N LEU A 225 5.96 -5.40 -13.90
CA LEU A 225 6.46 -4.71 -15.09
C LEU A 225 6.97 -5.69 -16.15
N ALA A 226 7.69 -6.75 -15.75
CA ALA A 226 8.14 -7.77 -16.71
C ALA A 226 6.92 -8.46 -17.36
N ARG A 227 5.85 -8.69 -16.62
CA ARG A 227 4.60 -9.22 -17.15
C ARG A 227 3.95 -8.25 -18.14
N ALA A 228 3.85 -6.95 -17.78
CA ALA A 228 3.30 -5.93 -18.66
C ALA A 228 4.02 -5.90 -20.02
N VAL A 229 5.35 -5.93 -20.00
CA VAL A 229 6.17 -5.95 -21.22
C VAL A 229 5.98 -7.24 -22.01
N ASN A 230 6.13 -8.41 -21.37
CA ASN A 230 6.06 -9.69 -22.07
C ASN A 230 4.69 -9.95 -22.70
N GLU A 231 3.60 -9.58 -22.00
CA GLU A 231 2.24 -9.85 -22.47
C GLU A 231 1.69 -8.77 -23.40
N ASN A 232 2.04 -7.48 -23.20
CA ASN A 232 1.33 -6.38 -23.87
C ASN A 232 2.20 -5.50 -24.77
N LEU A 233 3.53 -5.53 -24.67
CA LEU A 233 4.36 -4.71 -25.56
C LEU A 233 4.31 -5.29 -26.98
N LEU A 234 3.88 -4.48 -27.95
CA LEU A 234 3.74 -4.86 -29.34
C LEU A 234 4.80 -4.16 -30.20
N PRO A 235 5.22 -4.75 -31.35
CA PRO A 235 5.96 -4.02 -32.36
C PRO A 235 5.24 -2.73 -32.77
N GLY A 236 5.97 -1.63 -32.91
CA GLY A 236 5.40 -0.32 -33.23
C GLY A 236 4.94 0.48 -32.00
N THR A 237 5.04 -0.05 -30.78
CA THR A 237 4.89 0.76 -29.57
C THR A 237 5.99 1.80 -29.52
N GLN A 238 5.62 3.09 -29.46
CA GLN A 238 6.55 4.22 -29.47
C GLN A 238 6.95 4.64 -28.05
N VAL A 239 6.05 4.46 -27.07
CA VAL A 239 6.29 4.86 -25.67
C VAL A 239 5.87 3.74 -24.73
N PHE A 240 6.75 3.40 -23.77
CA PHE A 240 6.46 2.52 -22.63
C PHE A 240 6.46 3.32 -21.33
N ILE A 241 5.31 3.40 -20.65
CA ILE A 241 5.14 4.17 -19.41
C ILE A 241 5.11 3.21 -18.22
N ALA A 242 6.21 3.16 -17.46
CA ALA A 242 6.41 2.26 -16.33
C ALA A 242 6.14 2.97 -15.00
N GLU A 243 5.11 2.55 -14.27
CA GLU A 243 4.95 2.92 -12.86
C GLU A 243 5.97 2.10 -12.04
N MET A 244 6.83 2.77 -11.23
CA MET A 244 7.87 2.14 -10.42
C MET A 244 7.59 2.36 -8.93
N GLY A 245 7.19 1.30 -8.25
CA GLY A 245 6.94 1.27 -6.81
C GLY A 245 8.14 0.76 -6.04
N THR A 246 8.25 1.16 -4.76
CA THR A 246 9.25 0.62 -3.84
C THR A 246 8.73 0.53 -2.43
N TYR A 247 9.18 -0.50 -1.72
CA TYR A 247 9.00 -0.73 -0.29
C TYR A 247 10.32 -0.72 0.48
N GLN A 248 11.47 -0.68 -0.23
CA GLN A 248 12.81 -0.62 0.36
C GLN A 248 13.83 -0.09 -0.64
N LYS A 249 14.93 0.46 -0.15
CA LYS A 249 16.06 0.93 -0.96
C LYS A 249 16.60 -0.20 -1.87
N GLY A 250 16.98 0.14 -3.11
CA GLY A 250 17.50 -0.76 -4.13
C GLY A 250 16.42 -1.41 -5.02
N GLU A 251 15.13 -1.27 -4.70
CA GLU A 251 14.08 -1.84 -5.55
C GLU A 251 13.87 -1.03 -6.83
N ILE A 252 13.87 0.30 -6.75
CA ILE A 252 13.81 1.15 -7.95
C ILE A 252 15.06 0.98 -8.80
N ALA A 253 16.25 0.96 -8.20
CA ALA A 253 17.50 0.68 -8.92
C ALA A 253 17.42 -0.64 -9.70
N SER A 254 16.86 -1.69 -9.09
CA SER A 254 16.64 -2.98 -9.76
C SER A 254 15.63 -2.95 -10.90
N LEU A 255 14.73 -1.97 -10.94
CA LEU A 255 13.83 -1.73 -12.08
C LEU A 255 14.53 -0.92 -13.17
N VAL A 256 15.25 0.13 -12.80
CA VAL A 256 16.03 0.99 -13.72
C VAL A 256 17.06 0.17 -14.49
N GLU A 257 17.73 -0.77 -13.85
CA GLU A 257 18.74 -1.65 -14.47
C GLU A 257 18.26 -2.34 -15.74
N TRP A 258 17.01 -2.80 -15.79
CA TRP A 258 16.51 -3.54 -16.96
C TRP A 258 15.49 -2.77 -17.80
N VAL A 259 14.72 -1.81 -17.19
CA VAL A 259 13.80 -0.94 -17.94
C VAL A 259 14.59 0.14 -18.69
N LYS A 260 15.65 0.69 -18.09
CA LYS A 260 16.50 1.79 -18.63
C LYS A 260 15.66 2.98 -19.12
N PRO A 261 14.91 3.67 -18.21
CA PRO A 261 14.04 4.76 -18.64
C PRO A 261 14.85 5.96 -19.18
N ASN A 262 14.36 6.56 -20.26
CA ASN A 262 14.92 7.78 -20.85
C ASN A 262 14.45 9.04 -20.09
N ILE A 263 13.14 9.09 -19.79
CA ILE A 263 12.49 10.17 -19.06
C ILE A 263 11.98 9.60 -17.76
N VAL A 264 12.25 10.28 -16.66
CA VAL A 264 11.77 9.84 -15.35
C VAL A 264 11.07 10.95 -14.59
N ALA A 265 10.18 10.57 -13.68
CA ALA A 265 9.55 11.53 -12.79
C ALA A 265 9.43 11.04 -11.36
N ILE A 266 9.51 12.01 -10.42
CA ILE A 266 9.15 11.83 -9.02
C ILE A 266 7.98 12.77 -8.70
N THR A 267 6.81 12.20 -8.44
CA THR A 267 5.57 12.95 -8.30
C THR A 267 5.41 13.64 -6.95
N ALA A 268 5.85 12.99 -5.88
CA ALA A 268 5.79 13.54 -4.51
C ALA A 268 6.63 12.69 -3.54
N ILE A 269 7.10 13.32 -2.47
CA ILE A 269 7.64 12.66 -1.28
C ILE A 269 6.68 12.89 -0.12
N GLY A 270 6.40 11.86 0.64
CA GLY A 270 5.52 11.97 1.81
C GLY A 270 5.51 10.67 2.63
N PRO A 271 4.83 10.66 3.77
CA PRO A 271 4.98 9.64 4.82
C PRO A 271 4.42 8.25 4.48
N VAL A 272 4.06 7.97 3.21
CA VAL A 272 3.64 6.61 2.79
C VAL A 272 4.81 5.64 2.89
N HIS A 273 4.55 4.48 3.49
CA HIS A 273 5.57 3.48 3.82
C HIS A 273 6.66 4.00 4.79
N LEU A 274 6.41 5.12 5.50
CA LEU A 274 7.35 5.69 6.48
C LEU A 274 7.76 4.65 7.52
N GLU A 275 6.84 3.75 7.84
CA GLU A 275 7.08 2.62 8.72
C GLU A 275 8.19 1.68 8.20
N ARG A 276 8.39 1.59 6.89
CA ARG A 276 9.38 0.74 6.24
C ARG A 276 10.72 1.44 6.07
N PHE A 277 10.66 2.72 5.74
CA PHE A 277 11.84 3.53 5.44
C PHE A 277 12.43 4.22 6.68
N GLY A 278 11.61 4.46 7.72
CA GLY A 278 12.03 5.13 8.95
C GLY A 278 12.01 6.66 8.88
N SER A 279 12.30 7.26 7.73
CA SER A 279 12.26 8.72 7.52
C SER A 279 11.84 9.06 6.09
N GLU A 280 11.36 10.29 5.88
CA GLU A 280 11.03 10.79 4.54
C GLU A 280 12.29 11.01 3.69
N ASP A 281 13.44 11.31 4.30
CA ASP A 281 14.71 11.40 3.60
C ASP A 281 15.14 10.03 3.05
N ALA A 282 14.92 8.95 3.81
CA ALA A 282 15.16 7.59 3.31
C ALA A 282 14.19 7.22 2.17
N ILE A 283 12.95 7.76 2.17
CA ILE A 283 12.01 7.63 1.07
C ILE A 283 12.52 8.37 -0.17
N LEU A 284 13.03 9.61 0.00
CA LEU A 284 13.64 10.38 -1.09
C LEU A 284 14.83 9.62 -1.68
N GLU A 285 15.76 9.15 -0.84
CA GLU A 285 16.93 8.38 -1.28
C GLU A 285 16.57 7.13 -2.09
N ALA A 286 15.54 6.41 -1.69
CA ALA A 286 15.08 5.25 -2.43
C ALA A 286 14.41 5.63 -3.77
N LYS A 287 13.74 6.78 -3.84
CA LYS A 287 13.06 7.22 -5.06
C LYS A 287 14.00 7.91 -6.05
N ARG A 288 15.03 8.62 -5.55
CA ARG A 288 16.05 9.24 -6.43
C ARG A 288 16.82 8.20 -7.27
N GLU A 289 16.82 6.92 -6.85
CA GLU A 289 17.39 5.83 -7.66
C GLU A 289 16.86 5.81 -9.11
N ILE A 290 15.63 6.33 -9.35
CA ILE A 290 15.04 6.39 -10.70
C ILE A 290 15.80 7.32 -11.63
N ALA A 291 16.48 8.35 -11.09
CA ALA A 291 17.17 9.37 -11.86
C ALA A 291 18.61 8.97 -12.26
N THR A 292 19.11 7.78 -11.89
CA THR A 292 20.52 7.42 -12.02
C THR A 292 21.04 7.61 -13.46
N ASP A 293 20.35 7.07 -14.47
CA ASP A 293 20.84 7.05 -15.87
C ASP A 293 19.85 7.71 -16.87
N ALA A 294 18.81 8.37 -16.36
CA ALA A 294 17.81 9.01 -17.22
C ALA A 294 18.37 10.27 -17.89
N SER A 295 18.01 10.51 -19.15
CA SER A 295 18.38 11.76 -19.86
C SER A 295 17.60 12.97 -19.36
N THR A 296 16.33 12.77 -19.01
CA THR A 296 15.43 13.83 -18.52
C THR A 296 14.82 13.45 -17.19
N VAL A 297 14.81 14.38 -16.23
CA VAL A 297 14.21 14.19 -14.90
C VAL A 297 13.13 15.25 -14.66
N VAL A 298 11.88 14.81 -14.54
CA VAL A 298 10.73 15.69 -14.25
C VAL A 298 10.42 15.65 -12.76
N LEU A 299 10.43 16.78 -12.09
CA LEU A 299 10.23 16.88 -10.65
C LEU A 299 9.08 17.83 -10.28
N ASN A 300 8.21 17.39 -9.39
CA ASN A 300 7.23 18.25 -8.74
C ASN A 300 7.91 19.13 -7.69
N VAL A 301 8.18 20.40 -8.04
CA VAL A 301 8.93 21.32 -7.19
C VAL A 301 8.07 22.04 -6.13
N ASP A 302 6.78 21.72 -6.02
CA ASP A 302 5.96 22.11 -4.87
C ASP A 302 6.41 21.39 -3.59
N ASP A 303 7.03 20.21 -3.74
CA ASP A 303 7.69 19.49 -2.67
C ASP A 303 9.11 20.05 -2.50
N LYS A 304 9.40 20.63 -1.33
CA LYS A 304 10.70 21.26 -1.02
C LYS A 304 11.90 20.30 -1.17
N ARG A 305 11.70 18.99 -0.90
CA ARG A 305 12.76 17.99 -1.06
C ARG A 305 13.05 17.74 -2.53
N LEU A 306 11.99 17.69 -3.36
CA LEU A 306 12.15 17.53 -4.81
C LEU A 306 12.70 18.80 -5.45
N ALA A 307 12.36 19.99 -4.93
CA ALA A 307 13.00 21.23 -5.36
C ALA A 307 14.50 21.23 -5.08
N GLY A 308 14.91 20.79 -3.87
CA GLY A 308 16.32 20.62 -3.54
C GLY A 308 17.04 19.58 -4.40
N LEU A 309 16.37 18.46 -4.72
CA LEU A 309 16.89 17.46 -5.64
C LEU A 309 17.03 18.02 -7.08
N ALA A 310 16.11 18.87 -7.53
CA ALA A 310 16.21 19.55 -8.81
C ALA A 310 17.48 20.42 -8.88
N ASP A 311 17.72 21.25 -7.85
CA ASP A 311 18.92 22.08 -7.74
C ASP A 311 20.22 21.26 -7.75
N GLU A 312 20.21 20.08 -7.13
CA GLU A 312 21.36 19.16 -7.10
C GLU A 312 21.63 18.58 -8.50
N LEU A 313 20.61 18.03 -9.14
CA LEU A 313 20.74 17.40 -10.47
C LEU A 313 21.11 18.40 -11.56
N GLU A 314 20.59 19.64 -11.52
CA GLU A 314 20.98 20.71 -12.45
C GLU A 314 22.45 21.10 -12.27
N ARG A 315 22.95 21.17 -11.02
CA ARG A 315 24.39 21.40 -10.76
C ARG A 315 25.30 20.27 -11.27
N GLU A 316 24.75 19.05 -11.35
CA GLU A 316 25.41 17.90 -11.98
C GLU A 316 25.32 17.93 -13.52
N GLY A 317 24.69 18.95 -14.11
CA GLY A 317 24.52 19.10 -15.55
C GLY A 317 23.41 18.23 -16.14
N ARG A 318 22.47 17.74 -15.33
CA ARG A 318 21.32 16.95 -15.78
C ARG A 318 20.23 17.84 -16.35
N HIS A 319 19.51 17.36 -17.35
CA HIS A 319 18.30 18.03 -17.83
C HIS A 319 17.14 17.76 -16.85
N VAL A 320 16.70 18.82 -16.16
CA VAL A 320 15.64 18.78 -15.17
C VAL A 320 14.50 19.68 -15.61
N VAL A 321 13.28 19.14 -15.67
CA VAL A 321 12.04 19.89 -15.93
C VAL A 321 11.30 20.09 -14.61
N ARG A 322 11.07 21.35 -14.25
CA ARG A 322 10.40 21.74 -13.00
C ARG A 322 8.91 21.91 -13.22
N ALA A 323 8.11 20.97 -12.70
CA ALA A 323 6.65 21.02 -12.75
C ALA A 323 6.06 21.48 -11.43
N SER A 324 5.01 22.31 -11.48
CA SER A 324 4.34 22.84 -10.28
C SER A 324 2.82 22.85 -10.41
N GLY A 325 2.13 22.57 -9.31
CA GLY A 325 0.67 22.73 -9.17
C GLY A 325 0.29 24.03 -8.44
N THR A 326 1.24 24.92 -8.16
CA THR A 326 1.00 26.15 -7.38
C THR A 326 1.71 27.38 -7.91
N ASP A 327 2.85 27.24 -8.61
CA ASP A 327 3.70 28.34 -9.07
C ASP A 327 3.74 28.41 -10.60
N THR A 328 3.09 29.44 -11.16
CA THR A 328 3.00 29.69 -12.61
C THR A 328 4.32 30.13 -13.24
N ALA A 329 5.33 30.49 -12.46
CA ALA A 329 6.65 30.83 -12.97
C ALA A 329 7.50 29.63 -13.38
N ARG A 330 7.04 28.40 -13.08
CA ARG A 330 7.73 27.18 -13.46
C ARG A 330 7.52 26.83 -14.92
N GLU A 331 8.42 26.03 -15.46
CA GLU A 331 8.42 25.62 -16.85
C GLU A 331 7.07 25.01 -17.25
N VAL A 332 6.57 24.05 -16.47
CA VAL A 332 5.21 23.54 -16.61
C VAL A 332 4.44 23.76 -15.31
N SER A 333 3.31 24.44 -15.43
CA SER A 333 2.47 24.74 -14.26
C SER A 333 1.01 24.47 -14.50
N VAL A 334 0.31 24.08 -13.43
CA VAL A 334 -1.14 23.85 -13.43
C VAL A 334 -1.73 24.54 -12.21
N VAL A 335 -2.62 25.48 -12.43
CA VAL A 335 -3.28 26.24 -11.35
C VAL A 335 -4.79 26.24 -11.54
N LYS A 336 -5.54 26.57 -10.49
CA LYS A 336 -6.98 26.80 -10.60
C LYS A 336 -7.25 28.11 -11.31
N ASP A 337 -8.12 28.08 -12.34
CA ASP A 337 -8.69 29.28 -12.95
C ASP A 337 -9.88 29.81 -12.13
N ASP A 338 -10.45 30.95 -12.52
CA ASP A 338 -11.57 31.60 -11.84
C ASP A 338 -12.85 30.73 -11.85
N ALA A 339 -12.97 29.80 -12.79
CA ALA A 339 -14.06 28.83 -12.88
C ALA A 339 -13.79 27.56 -12.06
N GLY A 340 -12.60 27.47 -11.42
CA GLY A 340 -12.18 26.32 -10.63
C GLY A 340 -11.61 25.15 -11.42
N ASN A 341 -11.44 25.30 -12.77
CA ASN A 341 -10.80 24.30 -13.61
C ASN A 341 -9.28 24.28 -13.39
N ALA A 342 -8.63 23.18 -13.76
CA ALA A 342 -7.18 23.09 -13.77
C ALA A 342 -6.65 23.66 -15.11
N ALA A 343 -6.13 24.90 -15.08
CA ALA A 343 -5.52 25.58 -16.20
C ALA A 343 -4.03 25.25 -16.30
N VAL A 344 -3.58 24.86 -17.47
CA VAL A 344 -2.23 24.36 -17.77
C VAL A 344 -1.43 25.39 -18.53
N TYR A 345 -0.18 25.60 -18.10
CA TYR A 345 0.75 26.53 -18.71
C TYR A 345 2.09 25.87 -18.99
N HIS A 346 2.72 26.22 -20.11
CA HIS A 346 4.11 25.89 -20.45
C HIS A 346 4.85 27.20 -20.76
N HIS A 347 5.95 27.47 -20.04
CA HIS A 347 6.66 28.74 -20.07
C HIS A 347 5.70 29.96 -19.99
N GLN A 348 4.74 29.90 -19.04
CA GLN A 348 3.69 30.93 -18.81
C GLN A 348 2.69 31.08 -19.96
N ARG A 349 2.80 30.30 -21.03
CA ARG A 349 1.82 30.27 -22.12
C ARG A 349 0.70 29.28 -21.78
N TYR A 350 -0.54 29.73 -21.86
CA TYR A 350 -1.72 28.89 -21.64
C TYR A 350 -1.86 27.83 -22.74
N LEU A 351 -1.98 26.57 -22.35
CA LEU A 351 -2.20 25.43 -23.24
C LEU A 351 -3.66 25.01 -23.32
N GLY A 352 -4.38 25.05 -22.21
CA GLY A 352 -5.76 24.57 -22.09
C GLY A 352 -6.15 24.36 -20.64
N SER A 353 -7.36 23.86 -20.41
CA SER A 353 -7.83 23.54 -19.06
C SER A 353 -8.69 22.28 -19.03
N THR A 354 -8.87 21.73 -17.84
CA THR A 354 -9.79 20.61 -17.58
C THR A 354 -10.65 20.88 -16.36
N SER A 355 -11.94 20.54 -16.48
CA SER A 355 -12.89 20.55 -15.34
C SER A 355 -12.83 19.26 -14.52
N THR A 356 -12.11 18.24 -15.01
CA THR A 356 -11.93 16.97 -14.28
C THR A 356 -11.21 17.24 -12.96
N PRO A 357 -11.70 16.71 -11.84
CA PRO A 357 -11.01 16.79 -10.56
C PRO A 357 -9.67 16.09 -10.61
N VAL A 358 -8.58 16.88 -10.54
CA VAL A 358 -7.20 16.38 -10.63
C VAL A 358 -6.34 16.98 -9.51
N ALA A 359 -5.33 16.24 -9.06
CA ALA A 359 -4.23 16.83 -8.30
C ALA A 359 -3.35 17.64 -9.27
N LEU A 360 -3.30 18.96 -9.08
CA LEU A 360 -2.67 19.89 -10.01
C LEU A 360 -1.22 19.55 -10.30
N SER A 361 -0.44 19.23 -9.27
CA SER A 361 0.97 18.82 -9.42
C SER A 361 1.14 17.51 -10.22
N ASN A 362 0.21 16.54 -10.08
CA ASN A 362 0.28 15.32 -10.88
C ASN A 362 0.01 15.58 -12.36
N LEU A 363 -0.92 16.49 -12.64
CA LEU A 363 -1.20 16.91 -14.03
C LEU A 363 -0.01 17.71 -14.59
N ALA A 364 0.60 18.61 -13.81
CA ALA A 364 1.79 19.34 -14.23
C ALA A 364 2.94 18.40 -14.62
N VAL A 365 3.23 17.40 -13.78
CA VAL A 365 4.25 16.37 -14.08
C VAL A 365 3.87 15.55 -15.33
N ALA A 366 2.60 15.22 -15.50
CA ALA A 366 2.15 14.47 -16.69
C ALA A 366 2.31 15.28 -17.98
N VAL A 367 1.92 16.55 -17.96
CA VAL A 367 2.09 17.47 -19.10
C VAL A 367 3.57 17.66 -19.43
N ALA A 368 4.41 17.86 -18.43
CA ALA A 368 5.86 17.99 -18.62
C ALA A 368 6.45 16.77 -19.34
N ILE A 369 6.11 15.56 -18.88
CA ILE A 369 6.55 14.33 -19.56
C ILE A 369 6.01 14.24 -20.98
N THR A 370 4.74 14.64 -21.22
CA THR A 370 4.11 14.57 -22.54
C THR A 370 4.77 15.54 -23.52
N LEU A 371 5.19 16.72 -23.05
CA LEU A 371 5.99 17.67 -23.83
C LEU A 371 7.39 17.09 -24.17
N GLU A 372 8.06 16.50 -23.21
CA GLU A 372 9.37 15.83 -23.39
C GLU A 372 9.29 14.60 -24.34
N LEU A 373 8.12 13.99 -24.49
CA LEU A 373 7.86 12.97 -25.50
C LEU A 373 7.66 13.55 -26.91
N GLY A 374 7.68 14.87 -27.06
CA GLY A 374 7.52 15.57 -28.33
C GLY A 374 6.06 15.71 -28.80
N VAL A 375 5.09 15.51 -27.93
CA VAL A 375 3.67 15.75 -28.27
C VAL A 375 3.44 17.26 -28.43
N PRO A 376 2.85 17.73 -29.55
CA PRO A 376 2.61 19.16 -29.78
C PRO A 376 1.69 19.78 -28.73
N GLU A 377 1.97 21.03 -28.33
CA GLU A 377 1.19 21.78 -27.34
C GLU A 377 -0.31 21.84 -27.69
N GLU A 378 -0.65 22.00 -28.98
CA GLU A 378 -2.04 22.05 -29.43
C GLU A 378 -2.79 20.72 -29.20
N VAL A 379 -2.09 19.59 -29.34
CA VAL A 379 -2.65 18.25 -29.06
C VAL A 379 -2.88 18.08 -27.57
N ILE A 380 -1.90 18.48 -26.76
CA ILE A 380 -2.02 18.47 -25.29
C ILE A 380 -3.21 19.34 -24.87
N GLY A 381 -3.32 20.57 -25.40
CA GLY A 381 -4.40 21.49 -25.09
C GLY A 381 -5.80 20.93 -25.40
N LYS A 382 -5.96 20.27 -26.55
CA LYS A 382 -7.20 19.57 -26.91
C LYS A 382 -7.48 18.38 -25.98
N GLY A 383 -6.46 17.58 -25.69
CA GLY A 383 -6.56 16.41 -24.81
C GLY A 383 -7.01 16.74 -23.38
N LEU A 384 -6.64 17.93 -22.87
CA LEU A 384 -7.07 18.40 -21.55
C LEU A 384 -8.59 18.48 -21.40
N GLY A 385 -9.31 18.91 -22.43
CA GLY A 385 -10.77 18.99 -22.41
C GLY A 385 -11.47 17.64 -22.30
N GLY A 386 -10.83 16.56 -22.79
CA GLY A 386 -11.33 15.19 -22.74
C GLY A 386 -10.75 14.33 -21.61
N LEU A 387 -9.90 14.93 -20.76
CA LEU A 387 -9.19 14.19 -19.70
C LEU A 387 -10.17 13.55 -18.71
N LYS A 388 -9.95 12.29 -18.39
CA LYS A 388 -10.74 11.53 -17.43
C LYS A 388 -9.93 11.28 -16.15
N ALA A 389 -10.60 11.32 -15.02
CA ALA A 389 -9.99 10.89 -13.76
C ALA A 389 -9.51 9.44 -13.85
N ALA A 390 -8.44 9.10 -13.10
CA ALA A 390 -8.00 7.71 -13.02
C ALA A 390 -9.13 6.84 -12.47
N SER A 391 -9.50 5.77 -13.18
CA SER A 391 -10.67 4.92 -12.95
C SER A 391 -10.75 4.27 -11.55
N SER A 392 -9.71 4.37 -10.75
CA SER A 392 -9.62 3.82 -9.39
C SER A 392 -9.66 4.89 -8.28
N ARG A 393 -9.92 6.16 -8.61
CA ARG A 393 -9.94 7.26 -7.64
C ARG A 393 -11.09 8.22 -7.89
N LEU A 394 -11.73 8.68 -6.79
CA LEU A 394 -12.79 9.68 -6.82
C LEU A 394 -13.93 9.33 -7.80
N ASN A 395 -14.34 8.07 -7.80
CA ASN A 395 -15.49 7.68 -8.64
C ASN A 395 -16.78 8.19 -7.98
N VAL A 396 -17.48 9.09 -8.68
CA VAL A 396 -18.72 9.70 -8.21
C VAL A 396 -19.90 9.08 -8.97
N VAL A 397 -20.83 8.49 -8.21
CA VAL A 397 -22.04 7.86 -8.76
C VAL A 397 -23.24 8.28 -7.92
N THR A 398 -24.32 8.71 -8.55
CA THR A 398 -25.60 8.92 -7.87
C THR A 398 -26.44 7.65 -7.98
N THR A 399 -26.89 7.14 -6.84
CA THR A 399 -27.73 5.95 -6.75
C THR A 399 -29.17 6.25 -7.19
N GLU A 400 -29.98 5.21 -7.46
CA GLU A 400 -31.41 5.35 -7.73
C GLU A 400 -32.18 6.02 -6.56
N ALA A 401 -31.69 5.88 -5.34
CA ALA A 401 -32.23 6.54 -4.15
C ALA A 401 -31.84 8.03 -4.06
N GLY A 402 -31.10 8.58 -5.02
CA GLY A 402 -30.67 9.97 -5.04
C GLY A 402 -29.51 10.28 -4.09
N VAL A 403 -28.82 9.26 -3.55
CA VAL A 403 -27.62 9.42 -2.74
C VAL A 403 -26.39 9.51 -3.64
N THR A 404 -25.56 10.53 -3.45
CA THR A 404 -24.27 10.59 -4.14
C THR A 404 -23.21 9.80 -3.38
N VAL A 405 -22.62 8.82 -4.05
CA VAL A 405 -21.54 7.96 -3.54
C VAL A 405 -20.23 8.37 -4.18
N ILE A 406 -19.25 8.72 -3.37
CA ILE A 406 -17.88 9.04 -3.77
C ILE A 406 -17.00 7.90 -3.27
N ASP A 407 -16.39 7.17 -4.21
CA ASP A 407 -15.51 6.04 -3.89
C ASP A 407 -14.04 6.41 -4.11
N ASP A 408 -13.30 6.59 -3.01
CA ASP A 408 -11.83 6.76 -2.98
C ASP A 408 -11.17 5.69 -2.08
N THR A 409 -11.61 4.45 -2.25
CA THR A 409 -11.19 3.32 -1.39
C THR A 409 -9.84 2.71 -1.76
N TYR A 410 -9.22 3.09 -2.88
CA TYR A 410 -8.06 2.38 -3.41
C TYR A 410 -6.78 2.54 -2.57
N ASN A 411 -6.44 3.77 -2.18
CA ASN A 411 -5.30 4.07 -1.30
C ASN A 411 -5.39 5.53 -0.84
N SER A 412 -5.54 5.74 0.45
CA SER A 412 -5.64 7.07 1.02
C SER A 412 -4.28 7.67 1.36
N ASN A 413 -4.18 8.96 1.13
CA ASN A 413 -3.05 9.78 1.53
C ASN A 413 -3.54 11.20 1.86
N PRO A 414 -2.77 12.01 2.62
CA PRO A 414 -3.25 13.31 3.08
C PRO A 414 -3.71 14.28 1.98
N ALA A 415 -3.08 14.23 0.80
CA ALA A 415 -3.45 15.11 -0.32
C ALA A 415 -4.72 14.61 -1.04
N GLY A 416 -4.81 13.29 -1.30
CA GLY A 416 -5.99 12.67 -1.90
C GLY A 416 -7.24 12.83 -1.05
N ALA A 417 -7.11 12.61 0.27
CA ALA A 417 -8.22 12.75 1.20
C ALA A 417 -8.82 14.16 1.23
N ARG A 418 -7.97 15.21 1.15
CA ARG A 418 -8.47 16.60 1.02
C ARG A 418 -9.26 16.83 -0.27
N LEU A 419 -8.79 16.27 -1.38
CA LEU A 419 -9.51 16.37 -2.65
C LEU A 419 -10.85 15.62 -2.58
N ALA A 420 -10.88 14.44 -1.97
CA ALA A 420 -12.10 13.66 -1.78
C ALA A 420 -13.13 14.38 -0.89
N LEU A 421 -12.68 15.03 0.19
CA LEU A 421 -13.53 15.83 1.06
C LEU A 421 -14.13 17.05 0.33
N ALA A 422 -13.36 17.72 -0.52
CA ALA A 422 -13.86 18.82 -1.36
C ALA A 422 -14.96 18.34 -2.34
N GLN A 423 -14.82 17.11 -2.87
CA GLN A 423 -15.88 16.51 -3.69
C GLN A 423 -17.14 16.18 -2.86
N LEU A 424 -16.99 15.73 -1.62
CA LEU A 424 -18.12 15.49 -0.73
C LEU A 424 -18.94 16.77 -0.49
N GLU A 425 -18.25 17.89 -0.25
CA GLU A 425 -18.89 19.19 -0.07
C GLU A 425 -19.63 19.68 -1.34
N ALA A 426 -18.99 19.49 -2.52
CA ALA A 426 -19.54 19.96 -3.79
C ALA A 426 -20.77 19.16 -4.26
N HIS A 427 -20.91 17.89 -3.84
CA HIS A 427 -21.96 17.00 -4.33
C HIS A 427 -23.12 16.79 -3.35
N ALA A 428 -23.03 17.26 -2.11
CA ALA A 428 -24.16 17.24 -1.19
C ALA A 428 -25.10 18.41 -1.45
N SER A 429 -26.40 18.15 -1.42
CA SER A 429 -27.40 19.22 -1.49
C SER A 429 -27.34 20.14 -0.28
N GLN A 430 -27.85 21.37 -0.41
CA GLN A 430 -27.93 22.29 0.71
C GLN A 430 -28.78 21.68 1.84
N GLY A 431 -28.17 21.47 3.02
CA GLY A 431 -28.82 20.80 4.15
C GLY A 431 -28.75 19.26 4.12
N GLY A 432 -28.26 18.66 3.05
CA GLY A 432 -28.03 17.20 2.95
C GLY A 432 -26.93 16.72 3.90
N ARG A 433 -27.00 15.45 4.29
CA ARG A 433 -25.98 14.82 5.11
C ARG A 433 -24.71 14.61 4.28
N ARG A 434 -23.57 14.95 4.89
CA ARG A 434 -22.24 14.65 4.37
C ARG A 434 -21.61 13.61 5.27
N VAL A 435 -21.49 12.38 4.78
CA VAL A 435 -21.02 11.23 5.54
C VAL A 435 -19.66 10.79 5.03
N VAL A 436 -18.72 10.57 5.93
CA VAL A 436 -17.42 9.94 5.61
C VAL A 436 -17.34 8.60 6.30
N VAL A 437 -17.04 7.55 5.53
CA VAL A 437 -16.77 6.19 6.02
C VAL A 437 -15.29 5.92 5.82
N THR A 438 -14.53 5.78 6.92
CA THR A 438 -13.08 5.61 6.82
C THR A 438 -12.50 4.76 7.96
N PRO A 439 -11.50 3.89 7.67
CA PRO A 439 -10.62 3.30 8.67
C PRO A 439 -9.37 4.15 8.94
N GLY A 440 -9.24 5.31 8.26
CA GLY A 440 -8.04 6.13 8.29
C GLY A 440 -6.90 5.61 7.40
N MET A 441 -5.73 6.22 7.56
CA MET A 441 -4.51 5.94 6.80
C MET A 441 -3.55 5.07 7.63
N VAL A 442 -2.77 4.21 6.96
CA VAL A 442 -1.79 3.31 7.60
C VAL A 442 -0.40 3.43 6.98
N GLU A 443 0.57 2.74 7.57
CA GLU A 443 1.98 2.71 7.15
C GLU A 443 2.71 4.06 7.30
N LEU A 444 2.16 4.98 8.09
CA LEU A 444 2.71 6.32 8.34
C LEU A 444 3.74 6.34 9.49
N GLY A 445 4.12 5.20 10.02
CA GLY A 445 5.14 5.08 11.07
C GLY A 445 4.81 5.90 12.32
N SER A 446 5.77 6.72 12.77
CA SER A 446 5.59 7.60 13.93
C SER A 446 4.55 8.70 13.72
N GLN A 447 4.27 9.08 12.47
CA GLN A 447 3.32 10.14 12.11
C GLN A 447 1.86 9.62 12.01
N GLN A 448 1.62 8.31 12.19
CA GLN A 448 0.30 7.73 11.95
C GLN A 448 -0.80 8.33 12.81
N TYR A 449 -0.53 8.62 14.07
CA TYR A 449 -1.52 9.25 14.95
C TYR A 449 -1.83 10.68 14.50
N ASP A 450 -0.81 11.50 14.25
CA ASP A 450 -0.96 12.92 13.91
C ASP A 450 -1.62 13.13 12.56
N GLU A 451 -1.24 12.36 11.54
CA GLU A 451 -1.85 12.40 10.22
C GLU A 451 -3.33 11.94 10.24
N ASN A 452 -3.67 10.91 11.00
CA ASN A 452 -5.06 10.50 11.16
C ASN A 452 -5.88 11.49 12.02
N ARG A 453 -5.26 12.16 13.00
CA ARG A 453 -5.90 13.25 13.74
C ARG A 453 -6.16 14.43 12.79
N ALA A 454 -5.20 14.81 11.95
CA ALA A 454 -5.37 15.86 10.95
C ALA A 454 -6.48 15.52 9.93
N LEU A 455 -6.53 14.26 9.46
CA LEU A 455 -7.65 13.77 8.65
C LEU A 455 -8.98 13.90 9.40
N GLY A 456 -9.03 13.50 10.67
CA GLY A 456 -10.21 13.68 11.52
C GLY A 456 -10.66 15.13 11.62
N VAL A 457 -9.72 16.08 11.80
CA VAL A 457 -10.02 17.53 11.83
C VAL A 457 -10.66 17.96 10.50
N ALA A 458 -10.07 17.59 9.38
CA ALA A 458 -10.60 17.94 8.07
C ALA A 458 -12.01 17.35 7.83
N ILE A 459 -12.24 16.10 8.24
CA ILE A 459 -13.57 15.48 8.19
C ILE A 459 -14.55 16.23 9.10
N GLY A 460 -14.12 16.61 10.31
CA GLY A 460 -14.96 17.37 11.26
C GLY A 460 -15.45 18.70 10.71
N VAL A 461 -14.65 19.36 9.88
CA VAL A 461 -15.04 20.61 9.20
C VAL A 461 -15.97 20.33 8.02
N ALA A 462 -15.66 19.34 7.18
CA ALA A 462 -16.35 19.10 5.92
C ALA A 462 -17.64 18.28 6.05
N ALA A 463 -17.71 17.35 7.02
CA ALA A 463 -18.77 16.35 7.13
C ALA A 463 -19.75 16.61 8.29
N THR A 464 -20.97 16.07 8.17
CA THR A 464 -21.96 16.01 9.25
C THR A 464 -21.84 14.74 10.08
N HIS A 465 -21.32 13.65 9.48
CA HIS A 465 -21.17 12.35 10.13
C HIS A 465 -19.81 11.72 9.73
N ILE A 466 -19.18 11.08 10.69
CA ILE A 466 -18.05 10.20 10.45
C ILE A 466 -18.36 8.79 10.95
N CYS A 467 -18.24 7.81 10.06
CA CYS A 467 -18.33 6.38 10.33
C CYS A 467 -16.90 5.80 10.39
N ILE A 468 -16.37 5.66 11.59
CA ILE A 468 -15.00 5.15 11.80
C ILE A 468 -15.06 3.62 11.79
N VAL A 469 -14.24 3.01 10.92
CA VAL A 469 -14.20 1.55 10.72
C VAL A 469 -12.94 0.95 11.34
N GLY A 470 -13.11 -0.12 12.12
CA GLY A 470 -12.00 -0.83 12.76
C GLY A 470 -11.41 -0.11 13.98
N LEU A 471 -10.29 -0.61 14.47
CA LEU A 471 -9.66 -0.11 15.69
C LEU A 471 -8.35 0.66 15.44
N THR A 472 -7.69 0.40 14.29
CA THR A 472 -6.31 0.83 14.04
C THR A 472 -6.08 2.34 14.22
N ASN A 473 -6.99 3.19 13.70
CA ASN A 473 -6.84 4.66 13.76
C ASN A 473 -7.97 5.35 14.53
N ARG A 474 -8.82 4.57 15.21
CA ARG A 474 -10.04 5.05 15.86
C ARG A 474 -9.80 6.25 16.78
N ARG A 475 -8.80 6.18 17.66
CA ARG A 475 -8.52 7.26 18.64
C ARG A 475 -8.12 8.56 17.98
N ALA A 476 -7.27 8.49 16.96
CA ALA A 476 -6.80 9.66 16.24
C ALA A 476 -7.94 10.33 15.47
N LEU A 477 -8.75 9.55 14.74
CA LEU A 477 -9.90 10.03 13.98
C LEU A 477 -10.97 10.66 14.90
N LEU A 478 -11.29 10.00 16.04
CA LEU A 478 -12.23 10.55 17.02
C LEU A 478 -11.74 11.88 17.60
N ALA A 479 -10.46 11.96 17.98
CA ALA A 479 -9.87 13.18 18.53
C ALA A 479 -9.92 14.32 17.52
N GLY A 480 -9.50 14.07 16.29
CA GLY A 480 -9.50 15.07 15.22
C GLY A 480 -10.91 15.51 14.81
N ALA A 481 -11.83 14.57 14.65
CA ALA A 481 -13.20 14.90 14.25
C ALA A 481 -13.93 15.76 15.31
N LYS A 482 -13.70 15.50 16.60
CA LYS A 482 -14.20 16.35 17.69
C LYS A 482 -13.59 17.74 17.67
N GLU A 483 -12.32 17.85 17.36
CA GLU A 483 -11.60 19.12 17.26
C GLU A 483 -12.11 19.97 16.09
N GLY A 484 -12.27 19.39 14.89
CA GLY A 484 -12.73 20.09 13.69
C GLY A 484 -14.22 20.38 13.69
N GLY A 485 -15.07 19.45 14.12
CA GLY A 485 -16.52 19.53 14.03
C GLY A 485 -17.23 19.95 15.34
N GLY A 486 -16.52 19.93 16.46
CA GLY A 486 -17.08 20.26 17.76
C GLY A 486 -18.26 19.36 18.14
N ARG A 487 -19.39 19.98 18.51
CA ARG A 487 -20.65 19.26 18.82
C ARG A 487 -21.54 19.01 17.62
N LEU A 488 -21.19 19.54 16.46
CA LEU A 488 -22.00 19.46 15.24
C LEU A 488 -21.81 18.16 14.47
N ILE A 489 -20.66 17.48 14.64
CA ILE A 489 -20.39 16.23 13.96
C ILE A 489 -20.93 15.03 14.73
N THR A 490 -21.63 14.14 14.03
CA THR A 490 -22.07 12.84 14.58
C THR A 490 -20.96 11.81 14.41
N LEU A 491 -20.54 11.18 15.51
CA LEU A 491 -19.47 10.20 15.57
C LEU A 491 -20.05 8.79 15.68
N LEU A 492 -19.77 7.93 14.71
CA LEU A 492 -20.24 6.55 14.66
C LEU A 492 -19.04 5.60 14.54
N GLU A 493 -19.07 4.52 15.29
CA GLU A 493 -18.00 3.53 15.34
C GLU A 493 -18.50 2.16 14.89
N PHE A 494 -17.81 1.56 13.93
CA PHE A 494 -18.14 0.26 13.37
C PHE A 494 -16.94 -0.68 13.41
N ARG A 495 -17.16 -1.91 13.82
CA ARG A 495 -16.11 -2.92 13.81
C ARG A 495 -15.73 -3.38 12.40
N THR A 496 -16.65 -3.27 11.44
CA THR A 496 -16.43 -3.72 10.06
C THR A 496 -17.07 -2.75 9.08
N ARG A 497 -16.49 -2.70 7.87
CA ARG A 497 -16.99 -1.87 6.77
C ARG A 497 -18.43 -2.23 6.39
N GLU A 498 -18.77 -3.51 6.38
CA GLU A 498 -20.11 -3.97 6.00
C GLU A 498 -21.18 -3.35 6.87
N ARG A 499 -20.93 -3.24 8.20
CA ARG A 499 -21.87 -2.59 9.11
C ARG A 499 -21.97 -1.08 8.87
N ALA A 500 -20.88 -0.42 8.54
CA ALA A 500 -20.91 0.99 8.18
C ALA A 500 -21.69 1.22 6.87
N VAL A 501 -21.46 0.38 5.85
CA VAL A 501 -22.22 0.42 4.59
C VAL A 501 -23.71 0.15 4.81
N GLU A 502 -24.06 -0.80 5.68
CA GLU A 502 -25.43 -1.08 6.04
C GLU A 502 -26.10 0.13 6.70
N TRP A 503 -25.41 0.79 7.63
CA TRP A 503 -25.88 2.00 8.26
C TRP A 503 -26.11 3.11 7.23
N VAL A 504 -25.19 3.33 6.31
CA VAL A 504 -25.32 4.30 5.20
C VAL A 504 -26.57 4.01 4.38
N ARG A 505 -26.82 2.76 3.98
CA ARG A 505 -27.99 2.37 3.19
C ARG A 505 -29.31 2.61 3.91
N GLN A 506 -29.34 2.47 5.24
CA GLN A 506 -30.54 2.64 6.06
C GLN A 506 -30.83 4.11 6.41
N ASN A 507 -29.83 4.98 6.39
CA ASN A 507 -29.94 6.33 6.95
C ASN A 507 -29.79 7.45 5.93
N LEU A 508 -29.27 7.19 4.72
CA LEU A 508 -29.11 8.22 3.69
C LEU A 508 -30.24 8.15 2.65
N GLY A 509 -30.60 9.32 2.13
CA GLY A 509 -31.63 9.50 1.11
C GLY A 509 -31.23 10.54 0.07
N SER A 510 -32.21 10.96 -0.72
CA SER A 510 -32.00 11.92 -1.82
C SER A 510 -31.39 13.23 -1.32
N GLY A 511 -30.33 13.68 -1.98
CA GLY A 511 -29.60 14.90 -1.64
C GLY A 511 -28.47 14.69 -0.61
N ASP A 512 -28.37 13.51 0.01
CA ASP A 512 -27.23 13.15 0.87
C ASP A 512 -26.04 12.68 0.04
N ALA A 513 -24.82 12.85 0.57
CA ALA A 513 -23.59 12.35 -0.05
C ALA A 513 -22.76 11.53 0.95
N VAL A 514 -22.13 10.46 0.45
CA VAL A 514 -21.21 9.62 1.22
C VAL A 514 -19.88 9.48 0.51
N LEU A 515 -18.80 9.72 1.24
CA LEU A 515 -17.44 9.44 0.83
C LEU A 515 -16.94 8.16 1.52
N TYR A 516 -16.57 7.18 0.74
CA TYR A 516 -15.79 6.04 1.20
C TYR A 516 -14.31 6.37 1.01
N GLU A 517 -13.66 6.78 2.09
CA GLU A 517 -12.26 7.20 2.11
C GLU A 517 -11.38 6.09 2.66
N ASN A 518 -10.60 5.47 1.81
CA ASN A 518 -9.77 4.29 2.08
C ASN A 518 -10.58 3.00 2.39
N ASP A 519 -9.94 1.88 2.16
CA ASP A 519 -10.39 0.55 2.63
C ASP A 519 -9.18 -0.26 3.07
N LEU A 520 -9.07 -0.50 4.37
CA LEU A 520 -7.96 -1.28 4.88
C LEU A 520 -8.21 -2.77 4.68
N PRO A 521 -7.20 -3.52 4.23
CA PRO A 521 -7.23 -4.96 4.28
C PRO A 521 -7.51 -5.45 5.70
N ASP A 522 -8.31 -6.50 5.82
CA ASP A 522 -8.78 -7.07 7.10
C ASP A 522 -7.70 -7.76 7.94
N HIS A 523 -6.43 -7.64 7.58
CA HIS A 523 -5.30 -8.00 8.43
C HIS A 523 -4.82 -6.83 9.31
N PHE A 524 -5.32 -5.61 9.08
CA PHE A 524 -5.22 -4.53 10.07
C PHE A 524 -6.30 -4.70 11.15
N ALA A 525 -5.96 -4.32 12.39
CA ALA A 525 -6.84 -4.47 13.56
C ALA A 525 -8.02 -3.50 13.53
#